data_b4eb21f528524a740993e62b8c657c2c
#
_entry.id   b4eb21f528524a740993e62b8c657c2c
#
_cell.length_a   1.000
_cell.length_b   1.000
_cell.length_c   1.000
_cell.angle_alpha   90.00
_cell.angle_beta   90.00
_cell.angle_gamma   90.00
#
_symmetry.space_group_name_H-M   'P 1'
#
loop_
_entity.id
_entity.type
_entity.pdbx_description
1 polymer ?
#
loop_
_entity_poly.entity_id
_entity_poly.type
_entity_poly.pdbx_seq_one_letter_code
_entity_poly.pdbx_strand_id
1 'polypeptide(L)'
;GTLFTGLYPSYLLTRIRPSDIMRGKLLHSRKGNRMRKALIVVQFVASFILITGTFVVISQVRYMQNETASAAMRQIVVLKYPSFTDELSAKMESFKKHLKQKTYIRQVTVSGAVPGVEVANYFTNRPYGSDQSEVKLIQMFAVDYDYLSTYSPDMVCGRGFSEEYGDELNKVVLNEEAVRLLGFPSNEAALGRQLTMEVVEEPLQVIGVVRNYHQQSLAVPYKPIIFFIKERVPFIGTPYISIRMDGTAS
;
A
#
# COMPACT_ATOMS: atom_id res chain seq x y z
N GLY A 1 -9.55 -23.22 -27.39
CA GLY A 1 -10.89 -23.72 -26.99
C GLY A 1 -11.60 -24.55 -28.07
N THR A 2 -11.50 -24.19 -29.34
CA THR A 2 -12.29 -24.74 -30.46
C THR A 2 -11.97 -26.21 -30.84
N LEU A 3 -10.73 -26.66 -30.66
CA LEU A 3 -10.35 -28.08 -30.90
C LEU A 3 -11.04 -29.06 -29.93
N PHE A 4 -11.18 -28.73 -28.67
CA PHE A 4 -11.82 -29.59 -27.68
C PHE A 4 -13.35 -29.68 -27.84
N THR A 5 -13.98 -28.62 -28.30
CA THR A 5 -15.44 -28.60 -28.53
C THR A 5 -15.85 -29.38 -29.78
N GLY A 6 -14.96 -29.55 -30.77
CA GLY A 6 -15.22 -30.30 -31.99
C GLY A 6 -14.83 -31.78 -31.92
N LEU A 7 -13.75 -32.14 -31.20
CA LEU A 7 -13.23 -33.52 -31.16
C LEU A 7 -14.18 -34.51 -30.45
N TYR A 8 -14.84 -34.09 -29.39
CA TYR A 8 -15.75 -34.97 -28.63
C TYR A 8 -17.02 -35.31 -29.39
N PRO A 9 -17.76 -34.40 -30.01
CA PRO A 9 -18.90 -34.75 -30.87
C PRO A 9 -18.50 -35.57 -32.07
N SER A 10 -17.37 -35.27 -32.69
CA SER A 10 -16.85 -36.00 -33.86
C SER A 10 -16.52 -37.46 -33.54
N TYR A 11 -15.85 -37.71 -32.39
CA TYR A 11 -15.58 -39.08 -31.91
C TYR A 11 -16.86 -39.87 -31.55
N LEU A 12 -17.88 -39.20 -31.02
CA LEU A 12 -19.16 -39.83 -30.72
C LEU A 12 -19.91 -40.24 -31.99
N LEU A 13 -19.91 -39.40 -33.02
CA LEU A 13 -20.57 -39.63 -34.28
C LEU A 13 -19.95 -40.80 -35.07
N THR A 14 -18.65 -41.01 -35.00
CA THR A 14 -17.94 -42.12 -35.67
C THR A 14 -18.26 -43.50 -35.06
N ARG A 15 -18.77 -43.56 -33.83
CA ARG A 15 -19.15 -44.81 -33.16
C ARG A 15 -20.59 -45.25 -33.41
N ILE A 16 -21.40 -44.43 -34.08
CA ILE A 16 -22.81 -44.74 -34.34
C ILE A 16 -22.92 -45.58 -35.62
N ARG A 17 -23.43 -46.78 -35.52
CA ARG A 17 -23.67 -47.62 -36.71
C ARG A 17 -24.87 -47.06 -37.48
N PRO A 18 -24.78 -46.90 -38.81
CA PRO A 18 -25.88 -46.38 -39.64
C PRO A 18 -27.19 -47.17 -39.53
N SER A 19 -27.09 -48.46 -39.25
CA SER A 19 -28.26 -49.37 -39.05
C SER A 19 -29.11 -49.02 -37.81
N ASP A 20 -28.51 -48.36 -36.76
CA ASP A 20 -29.23 -48.02 -35.55
C ASP A 20 -30.01 -46.71 -35.72
N ILE A 21 -29.59 -45.86 -36.64
CA ILE A 21 -30.26 -44.59 -37.00
C ILE A 21 -31.58 -44.89 -37.72
N MET A 22 -31.58 -45.84 -38.64
CA MET A 22 -32.75 -46.20 -39.44
C MET A 22 -33.85 -46.94 -38.62
N ARG A 23 -33.51 -47.52 -37.48
CA ARG A 23 -34.45 -48.19 -36.58
C ARG A 23 -35.07 -47.26 -35.53
N GLY A 24 -34.86 -45.97 -35.58
CA GLY A 24 -35.49 -45.00 -34.65
C GLY A 24 -35.10 -45.14 -33.19
N LYS A 25 -34.13 -45.99 -32.83
CA LYS A 25 -33.75 -46.29 -31.44
C LYS A 25 -32.98 -45.19 -30.74
N LEU A 26 -32.50 -44.16 -31.48
CA LEU A 26 -31.73 -43.08 -30.93
C LEU A 26 -32.56 -41.99 -30.20
N LEU A 27 -33.86 -41.89 -30.52
CA LEU A 27 -34.71 -40.83 -29.98
C LEU A 27 -35.16 -41.10 -28.53
N HIS A 28 -35.02 -42.32 -28.01
CA HIS A 28 -35.44 -42.70 -26.66
C HIS A 28 -34.36 -43.36 -25.81
N SER A 29 -33.07 -43.12 -26.10
CA SER A 29 -32.01 -43.69 -25.30
C SER A 29 -31.96 -43.05 -23.93
N ARG A 30 -32.26 -43.82 -22.89
CA ARG A 30 -32.11 -43.43 -21.47
C ARG A 30 -30.69 -42.88 -21.18
N LYS A 31 -29.68 -43.29 -21.92
CA LYS A 31 -28.30 -42.89 -21.82
C LYS A 31 -28.07 -41.45 -22.34
N GLY A 32 -28.72 -41.04 -23.45
CA GLY A 32 -28.67 -39.69 -23.99
C GLY A 32 -29.35 -38.68 -23.07
N ASN A 33 -30.45 -39.04 -22.42
CA ASN A 33 -31.15 -38.18 -21.50
C ASN A 33 -30.35 -37.95 -20.18
N ARG A 34 -29.61 -38.97 -19.71
CA ARG A 34 -28.69 -38.84 -18.55
C ARG A 34 -27.52 -37.91 -18.87
N MET A 35 -26.91 -38.05 -20.06
CA MET A 35 -25.82 -37.16 -20.49
C MET A 35 -26.27 -35.70 -20.61
N ARG A 36 -27.44 -35.44 -21.17
CA ARG A 36 -28.03 -34.10 -21.27
C ARG A 36 -28.24 -33.47 -19.87
N LYS A 37 -28.81 -34.25 -18.94
CA LYS A 37 -29.00 -33.82 -17.54
C LYS A 37 -27.65 -33.55 -16.88
N ALA A 38 -26.65 -34.40 -17.04
CA ALA A 38 -25.32 -34.21 -16.48
C ALA A 38 -24.66 -32.95 -17.04
N LEU A 39 -24.79 -32.68 -18.34
CA LEU A 39 -24.25 -31.47 -18.96
C LEU A 39 -24.89 -30.19 -18.38
N ILE A 40 -26.21 -30.22 -18.19
CA ILE A 40 -26.95 -29.10 -17.58
C ILE A 40 -26.45 -28.88 -16.14
N VAL A 41 -26.32 -29.95 -15.35
CA VAL A 41 -25.82 -29.84 -13.97
C VAL A 41 -24.39 -29.24 -13.94
N VAL A 42 -23.49 -29.73 -14.81
CA VAL A 42 -22.11 -29.18 -14.91
C VAL A 42 -22.15 -27.69 -15.27
N GLN A 43 -23.01 -27.29 -16.21
CA GLN A 43 -23.17 -25.90 -16.61
C GLN A 43 -23.68 -25.01 -15.43
N PHE A 44 -24.67 -25.51 -14.67
CA PHE A 44 -25.15 -24.79 -13.49
C PHE A 44 -24.09 -24.68 -12.40
N VAL A 45 -23.34 -25.77 -12.14
CA VAL A 45 -22.24 -25.75 -11.17
C VAL A 45 -21.15 -24.78 -11.58
N ALA A 46 -20.74 -24.79 -12.86
CA ALA A 46 -19.75 -23.84 -13.37
C ALA A 46 -20.23 -22.37 -13.23
N SER A 47 -21.49 -22.11 -13.60
CA SER A 47 -22.08 -20.76 -13.45
C SER A 47 -22.13 -20.33 -11.98
N PHE A 48 -22.50 -21.21 -11.08
CA PHE A 48 -22.55 -20.94 -9.65
C PHE A 48 -21.17 -20.62 -9.07
N ILE A 49 -20.14 -21.38 -9.46
CA ILE A 49 -18.75 -21.15 -9.06
C ILE A 49 -18.29 -19.76 -9.54
N LEU A 50 -18.58 -19.40 -10.80
CA LEU A 50 -18.20 -18.11 -11.36
C LEU A 50 -18.89 -16.95 -10.65
N ILE A 51 -20.18 -17.06 -10.37
CA ILE A 51 -20.95 -16.02 -9.66
C ILE A 51 -20.40 -15.86 -8.25
N THR A 52 -20.23 -16.97 -7.52
CA THR A 52 -19.71 -16.93 -6.14
C THR A 52 -18.28 -16.36 -6.12
N GLY A 53 -17.41 -16.81 -7.02
CA GLY A 53 -16.05 -16.29 -7.15
C GLY A 53 -16.02 -14.79 -7.43
N THR A 54 -16.88 -14.31 -8.32
CA THR A 54 -17.01 -12.88 -8.61
C THR A 54 -17.44 -12.08 -7.37
N PHE A 55 -18.40 -12.62 -6.60
CA PHE A 55 -18.87 -11.96 -5.38
C PHE A 55 -17.78 -11.87 -4.31
N VAL A 56 -16.98 -12.93 -4.15
CA VAL A 56 -15.81 -12.94 -3.24
C VAL A 56 -14.79 -11.89 -3.66
N VAL A 57 -14.44 -11.84 -4.96
CA VAL A 57 -13.47 -10.85 -5.47
C VAL A 57 -13.97 -9.42 -5.27
N ILE A 58 -15.24 -9.12 -5.56
CA ILE A 58 -15.82 -7.79 -5.32
C ILE A 58 -15.77 -7.44 -3.83
N SER A 59 -16.08 -8.37 -2.95
CA SER A 59 -16.02 -8.16 -1.51
C SER A 59 -14.59 -7.87 -1.03
N GLN A 60 -13.61 -8.63 -1.54
CA GLN A 60 -12.19 -8.41 -1.25
C GLN A 60 -11.71 -7.04 -1.73
N VAL A 61 -12.07 -6.64 -2.96
CA VAL A 61 -11.69 -5.32 -3.50
C VAL A 61 -12.31 -4.19 -2.66
N ARG A 62 -13.57 -4.30 -2.27
CA ARG A 62 -14.22 -3.32 -1.38
C ARG A 62 -13.55 -3.24 -0.01
N TYR A 63 -13.21 -4.38 0.58
CA TYR A 63 -12.48 -4.43 1.83
C TYR A 63 -11.13 -3.73 1.71
N MET A 64 -10.36 -4.03 0.67
CA MET A 64 -9.06 -3.38 0.40
C MET A 64 -9.19 -1.86 0.22
N GLN A 65 -10.20 -1.40 -0.51
CA GLN A 65 -10.43 0.04 -0.72
C GLN A 65 -10.80 0.77 0.57
N ASN A 66 -11.53 0.14 1.46
CA ASN A 66 -11.93 0.74 2.74
C ASN A 66 -10.78 0.79 3.75
N GLU A 67 -9.96 -0.25 3.82
CA GLU A 67 -8.80 -0.33 4.72
C GLU A 67 -7.64 0.59 4.26
N THR A 68 -7.39 0.66 2.94
CA THR A 68 -6.25 1.44 2.40
C THR A 68 -6.50 2.95 2.40
N ALA A 69 -7.77 3.35 2.32
CA ALA A 69 -8.15 4.75 2.30
C ALA A 69 -8.90 5.12 3.57
N SER A 70 -8.16 5.55 4.61
CA SER A 70 -8.83 6.35 5.64
C SER A 70 -9.57 7.51 4.95
N ALA A 71 -10.73 7.92 5.47
CA ALA A 71 -11.52 9.02 4.89
C ALA A 71 -10.66 10.28 4.64
N ALA A 72 -9.60 10.46 5.45
CA ALA A 72 -8.61 11.53 5.31
C ALA A 72 -7.78 11.44 4.01
N MET A 73 -7.48 10.23 3.50
CA MET A 73 -6.67 10.06 2.28
C MET A 73 -7.47 10.29 0.99
N ARG A 74 -8.80 10.17 1.04
CA ARG A 74 -9.65 10.36 -0.16
C ARG A 74 -9.67 11.80 -0.69
N GLN A 75 -9.21 12.77 0.10
CA GLN A 75 -9.18 14.19 -0.25
C GLN A 75 -7.77 14.71 -0.53
N ILE A 76 -6.80 13.82 -0.72
CA ILE A 76 -5.41 14.18 -0.99
C ILE A 76 -5.12 14.01 -2.48
N VAL A 77 -4.71 15.09 -3.13
CA VAL A 77 -4.14 15.07 -4.48
C VAL A 77 -2.63 14.97 -4.36
N VAL A 78 -2.04 13.97 -5.00
CA VAL A 78 -0.60 13.75 -5.02
C VAL A 78 -0.07 14.09 -6.41
N LEU A 79 0.91 14.98 -6.45
CA LEU A 79 1.65 15.33 -7.65
C LEU A 79 3.09 14.84 -7.51
N LYS A 80 3.60 14.19 -8.56
CA LYS A 80 5.00 13.77 -8.64
C LYS A 80 5.78 14.77 -9.49
N TYR A 81 6.93 15.20 -9.00
CA TYR A 81 7.83 16.10 -9.72
C TYR A 81 9.28 15.62 -9.60
N PRO A 82 10.16 15.97 -10.53
CA PRO A 82 11.58 15.66 -10.40
C PRO A 82 12.22 16.50 -9.27
N SER A 83 12.84 15.86 -8.27
CA SER A 83 13.34 16.52 -7.04
C SER A 83 14.86 16.52 -6.94
N PHE A 84 15.55 16.89 -8.02
CA PHE A 84 17.02 16.69 -8.06
C PHE A 84 17.86 17.95 -8.13
N THR A 85 17.27 19.13 -7.98
CA THR A 85 18.03 20.39 -7.97
C THR A 85 17.58 21.30 -6.82
N ASP A 86 18.54 22.00 -6.19
CA ASP A 86 18.28 22.95 -5.12
C ASP A 86 17.32 24.08 -5.56
N GLU A 87 17.43 24.51 -6.82
CA GLU A 87 16.54 25.51 -7.40
C GLU A 87 15.08 25.03 -7.44
N LEU A 88 14.87 23.78 -7.80
CA LEU A 88 13.52 23.20 -7.86
C LEU A 88 12.94 23.01 -6.45
N SER A 89 13.77 22.63 -5.49
CA SER A 89 13.35 22.50 -4.08
C SER A 89 12.90 23.85 -3.52
N ALA A 90 13.63 24.93 -3.79
CA ALA A 90 13.25 26.29 -3.37
C ALA A 90 11.95 26.76 -4.05
N LYS A 91 11.76 26.45 -5.34
CA LYS A 91 10.51 26.72 -6.05
C LYS A 91 9.32 25.95 -5.47
N MET A 92 9.54 24.71 -5.05
CA MET A 92 8.50 23.90 -4.43
C MET A 92 8.08 24.41 -3.05
N GLU A 93 9.03 24.90 -2.24
CA GLU A 93 8.70 25.56 -0.97
C GLU A 93 7.87 26.83 -1.19
N SER A 94 8.25 27.63 -2.18
CA SER A 94 7.48 28.83 -2.56
C SER A 94 6.08 28.46 -3.07
N PHE A 95 5.96 27.41 -3.87
CA PHE A 95 4.70 26.88 -4.35
C PHE A 95 3.82 26.35 -3.21
N LYS A 96 4.41 25.60 -2.27
CA LYS A 96 3.75 25.14 -1.05
C LYS A 96 3.14 26.31 -0.25
N LYS A 97 3.95 27.38 -0.03
CA LYS A 97 3.47 28.59 0.66
C LYS A 97 2.29 29.24 -0.06
N HIS A 98 2.35 29.32 -1.39
CA HIS A 98 1.27 29.90 -2.19
C HIS A 98 -0.02 29.05 -2.12
N LEU A 99 0.11 27.72 -2.16
CA LEU A 99 -1.03 26.81 -2.01
C LEU A 99 -1.68 26.93 -0.64
N LYS A 100 -0.90 27.04 0.44
CA LYS A 100 -1.43 27.19 1.81
C LYS A 100 -2.27 28.47 2.01
N GLN A 101 -2.14 29.47 1.12
CA GLN A 101 -2.97 30.68 1.16
C GLN A 101 -4.38 30.50 0.60
N LYS A 102 -4.66 29.38 -0.07
CA LYS A 102 -5.97 29.12 -0.66
C LYS A 102 -6.93 28.52 0.37
N THR A 103 -8.12 29.08 0.51
CA THR A 103 -9.12 28.71 1.51
C THR A 103 -9.63 27.27 1.39
N TYR A 104 -9.59 26.70 0.19
CA TYR A 104 -10.01 25.33 -0.08
C TYR A 104 -8.88 24.29 0.11
N ILE A 105 -7.66 24.74 0.44
CA ILE A 105 -6.52 23.85 0.73
C ILE A 105 -6.31 23.83 2.25
N ARG A 106 -6.45 22.64 2.82
CA ARG A 106 -6.31 22.44 4.26
C ARG A 106 -4.85 22.25 4.66
N GLN A 107 -4.11 21.43 3.93
CA GLN A 107 -2.71 21.14 4.19
C GLN A 107 -1.96 20.83 2.89
N VAL A 108 -0.65 21.10 2.90
CA VAL A 108 0.26 20.78 1.81
C VAL A 108 1.55 20.23 2.41
N THR A 109 2.02 19.10 1.93
CA THR A 109 3.28 18.48 2.38
C THR A 109 4.14 18.08 1.19
N VAL A 110 5.47 18.10 1.39
CA VAL A 110 6.48 17.61 0.46
C VAL A 110 7.17 16.40 1.08
N SER A 111 7.27 15.30 0.35
CA SER A 111 7.81 14.05 0.91
C SER A 111 8.51 13.17 -0.11
N GLY A 112 9.38 12.29 0.38
CA GLY A 112 10.00 11.21 -0.37
C GLY A 112 9.12 9.96 -0.51
N ALA A 113 8.00 9.94 0.23
CA ALA A 113 7.10 8.79 0.30
C ALA A 113 5.64 9.24 0.33
N VAL A 114 4.77 8.49 -0.31
CA VAL A 114 3.32 8.66 -0.22
C VAL A 114 2.67 7.28 -0.07
N PRO A 115 1.57 7.14 0.68
CA PRO A 115 0.86 5.88 0.80
C PRO A 115 0.45 5.31 -0.56
N GLY A 116 0.59 4.00 -0.73
CA GLY A 116 0.29 3.31 -1.98
C GLY A 116 1.47 3.20 -2.95
N VAL A 117 2.60 3.86 -2.69
CA VAL A 117 3.78 3.82 -3.55
C VAL A 117 4.94 3.15 -2.83
N GLU A 118 5.61 2.22 -3.52
CA GLU A 118 6.81 1.59 -2.98
C GLU A 118 7.97 2.60 -2.86
N VAL A 119 8.60 2.60 -1.69
CA VAL A 119 9.78 3.41 -1.43
C VAL A 119 10.98 2.48 -1.28
N ALA A 120 12.01 2.72 -2.08
CA ALA A 120 13.23 1.91 -2.10
C ALA A 120 14.35 2.42 -1.19
N ASN A 121 14.09 3.45 -0.37
CA ASN A 121 15.09 4.04 0.51
C ASN A 121 15.21 3.22 1.79
N TYR A 122 16.16 2.30 1.83
CA TYR A 122 16.48 1.49 2.99
C TYR A 122 17.86 1.84 3.48
N PHE A 123 17.98 2.11 4.79
CA PHE A 123 19.26 2.36 5.44
C PHE A 123 19.42 1.47 6.67
N THR A 124 20.66 1.25 7.04
CA THR A 124 21.00 0.52 8.23
C THR A 124 20.84 1.40 9.46
N ASN A 125 20.11 0.87 10.45
CA ASN A 125 19.81 1.55 11.71
C ASN A 125 20.00 0.58 12.87
N ARG A 126 20.39 1.09 14.03
CA ARG A 126 20.49 0.35 15.29
C ARG A 126 20.27 1.25 16.49
N PRO A 127 19.90 0.75 17.64
CA PRO A 127 19.92 1.52 18.88
C PRO A 127 21.31 2.12 19.13
N TYR A 128 21.38 3.37 19.58
CA TYR A 128 22.65 4.02 19.88
C TYR A 128 23.40 3.30 20.99
N GLY A 129 24.69 3.03 20.77
CA GLY A 129 25.53 2.30 21.72
C GLY A 129 25.38 0.79 21.66
N SER A 130 24.51 0.23 20.82
CA SER A 130 24.41 -1.22 20.61
C SER A 130 25.53 -1.74 19.69
N ASP A 131 25.70 -3.08 19.68
CA ASP A 131 26.71 -3.73 18.84
C ASP A 131 26.38 -3.60 17.34
N GLN A 132 27.41 -3.66 16.49
CA GLN A 132 27.24 -3.66 15.04
C GLN A 132 26.45 -4.88 14.52
N SER A 133 26.41 -5.96 15.27
CA SER A 133 25.58 -7.14 14.95
C SER A 133 24.07 -6.86 15.02
N GLU A 134 23.65 -5.79 15.71
CA GLU A 134 22.23 -5.39 15.87
C GLU A 134 21.71 -4.47 14.76
N VAL A 135 22.50 -4.22 13.73
CA VAL A 135 22.10 -3.41 12.58
C VAL A 135 20.88 -4.00 11.88
N LYS A 136 19.87 -3.16 11.64
CA LYS A 136 18.63 -3.50 10.93
C LYS A 136 18.45 -2.60 9.73
N LEU A 137 18.02 -3.22 8.62
CA LEU A 137 17.64 -2.49 7.40
C LEU A 137 16.20 -2.01 7.53
N ILE A 138 16.00 -0.69 7.57
CA ILE A 138 14.71 -0.05 7.80
C ILE A 138 14.42 0.95 6.69
N GLN A 139 13.16 1.02 6.31
CA GLN A 139 12.67 1.95 5.29
C GLN A 139 12.64 3.37 5.85
N MET A 140 13.24 4.31 5.12
CA MET A 140 13.43 5.69 5.57
C MET A 140 12.59 6.65 4.73
N PHE A 141 11.74 7.43 5.39
CA PHE A 141 10.86 8.41 4.75
C PHE A 141 11.31 9.83 5.06
N ALA A 142 11.87 10.50 4.05
CA ALA A 142 12.14 11.91 4.11
C ALA A 142 10.83 12.69 4.02
N VAL A 143 10.50 13.44 5.05
CA VAL A 143 9.23 14.18 5.17
C VAL A 143 9.47 15.62 5.60
N ASP A 144 8.50 16.49 5.36
CA ASP A 144 8.46 17.80 5.97
C ASP A 144 7.61 17.79 7.26
N TYR A 145 7.53 18.93 7.95
CA TYR A 145 6.79 19.08 9.21
C TYR A 145 5.28 18.81 9.07
N ASP A 146 4.72 19.02 7.86
CA ASP A 146 3.28 18.86 7.61
C ASP A 146 2.87 17.43 7.23
N TYR A 147 3.82 16.51 7.00
CA TYR A 147 3.51 15.17 6.48
C TYR A 147 2.58 14.37 7.38
N LEU A 148 2.97 14.25 8.66
CA LEU A 148 2.20 13.46 9.61
C LEU A 148 0.82 14.06 9.86
N SER A 149 0.68 15.39 9.85
CA SER A 149 -0.63 16.06 9.98
C SER A 149 -1.47 15.93 8.71
N THR A 150 -0.84 15.88 7.53
CA THR A 150 -1.53 15.74 6.23
C THR A 150 -2.12 14.34 6.07
N TYR A 151 -1.34 13.31 6.33
CA TYR A 151 -1.79 11.92 6.20
C TYR A 151 -2.47 11.39 7.46
N SER A 152 -2.26 12.07 8.60
CA SER A 152 -2.90 11.80 9.89
C SER A 152 -2.84 10.31 10.30
N PRO A 153 -1.66 9.65 10.26
CA PRO A 153 -1.55 8.33 10.86
C PRO A 153 -1.82 8.44 12.36
N ASP A 154 -2.47 7.42 12.92
CA ASP A 154 -2.75 7.37 14.35
C ASP A 154 -1.44 7.38 15.14
N MET A 155 -1.22 8.40 15.98
CA MET A 155 -0.11 8.42 16.94
C MET A 155 -0.42 7.45 18.09
N VAL A 156 0.48 6.49 18.31
CA VAL A 156 0.37 5.56 19.45
C VAL A 156 0.89 6.19 20.73
N CYS A 157 2.05 6.85 20.63
CA CYS A 157 2.64 7.59 21.74
C CYS A 157 3.60 8.67 21.23
N GLY A 158 3.95 9.62 22.11
CA GLY A 158 4.82 10.74 21.77
C GLY A 158 4.13 11.78 20.89
N ARG A 159 4.88 12.39 19.95
CA ARG A 159 4.42 13.46 19.06
C ARG A 159 4.99 13.36 17.66
N GLY A 160 4.37 14.04 16.71
CA GLY A 160 4.91 14.29 15.38
C GLY A 160 5.92 15.44 15.37
N PHE A 161 6.39 15.75 14.17
CA PHE A 161 7.25 16.93 13.94
C PHE A 161 6.45 18.23 14.03
N SER A 162 7.08 19.30 14.53
CA SER A 162 6.52 20.65 14.51
C SER A 162 7.64 21.70 14.52
N GLU A 163 7.49 22.74 13.71
CA GLU A 163 8.41 23.90 13.70
C GLU A 163 8.44 24.65 15.07
N GLU A 164 7.39 24.49 15.88
CA GLU A 164 7.29 25.12 17.20
C GLU A 164 8.32 24.59 18.21
N TYR A 165 8.84 23.38 17.99
CA TYR A 165 9.84 22.78 18.89
C TYR A 165 11.29 23.11 18.51
N GLY A 166 11.50 23.99 17.51
CA GLY A 166 12.81 24.40 17.05
C GLY A 166 13.46 23.37 16.10
N ASP A 167 14.76 23.11 16.32
CA ASP A 167 15.50 22.17 15.45
C ASP A 167 15.11 20.71 15.71
N GLU A 168 14.50 20.11 14.72
CA GLU A 168 14.07 18.71 14.74
C GLU A 168 14.86 17.83 13.75
N LEU A 169 15.98 18.29 13.20
CA LEU A 169 16.79 17.56 12.24
C LEU A 169 17.32 16.23 12.80
N ASN A 170 17.58 16.18 14.11
CA ASN A 170 18.03 14.97 14.79
C ASN A 170 16.88 14.21 15.49
N LYS A 171 15.64 14.41 15.03
CA LYS A 171 14.47 13.71 15.56
C LYS A 171 13.88 12.76 14.52
N VAL A 172 13.28 11.66 15.02
CA VAL A 172 12.64 10.66 14.17
C VAL A 172 11.32 10.20 14.80
N VAL A 173 10.40 9.81 13.93
CA VAL A 173 9.16 9.12 14.31
C VAL A 173 9.23 7.71 13.73
N LEU A 174 8.88 6.71 14.52
CA LEU A 174 8.87 5.30 14.14
C LEU A 174 7.44 4.82 13.87
N ASN A 175 7.27 3.74 13.12
CA ASN A 175 6.07 2.95 13.24
C ASN A 175 6.28 1.79 14.22
N GLU A 176 5.21 1.14 14.67
CA GLU A 176 5.27 0.03 15.65
C GLU A 176 6.16 -1.12 15.18
N GLU A 177 6.21 -1.38 13.85
CA GLU A 177 7.05 -2.43 13.29
C GLU A 177 8.54 -2.08 13.38
N ALA A 178 8.92 -0.81 13.23
CA ALA A 178 10.30 -0.36 13.44
C ALA A 178 10.69 -0.48 14.92
N VAL A 179 9.80 -0.15 15.86
CA VAL A 179 10.01 -0.34 17.29
C VAL A 179 10.29 -1.82 17.60
N ARG A 180 9.45 -2.72 17.07
CA ARG A 180 9.61 -4.17 17.24
C ARG A 180 10.92 -4.69 16.65
N LEU A 181 11.27 -4.26 15.42
CA LEU A 181 12.48 -4.71 14.74
C LEU A 181 13.75 -4.24 15.43
N LEU A 182 13.75 -3.03 16.00
CA LEU A 182 14.86 -2.45 16.76
C LEU A 182 15.00 -3.05 18.17
N GLY A 183 14.07 -3.95 18.58
CA GLY A 183 14.15 -4.66 19.85
C GLY A 183 13.71 -3.85 21.07
N PHE A 184 13.00 -2.75 20.91
CA PHE A 184 12.44 -2.03 22.04
C PHE A 184 11.29 -2.81 22.67
N PRO A 185 11.20 -2.87 24.03
CA PRO A 185 10.20 -3.70 24.72
C PRO A 185 8.77 -3.17 24.59
N SER A 186 8.56 -1.89 24.34
CA SER A 186 7.26 -1.29 24.06
C SER A 186 7.41 -0.01 23.22
N ASN A 187 6.30 0.52 22.72
CA ASN A 187 6.28 1.78 21.98
C ASN A 187 6.72 2.97 22.86
N GLU A 188 6.30 3.00 24.12
CA GLU A 188 6.67 4.03 25.09
C GLU A 188 8.16 3.94 25.46
N ALA A 189 8.71 2.73 25.52
CA ALA A 189 10.12 2.52 25.83
C ALA A 189 11.06 3.00 24.72
N ALA A 190 10.55 3.15 23.50
CA ALA A 190 11.30 3.72 22.38
C ALA A 190 11.41 5.25 22.47
N LEU A 191 10.48 5.93 23.15
CA LEU A 191 10.50 7.39 23.27
C LEU A 191 11.76 7.88 23.96
N GLY A 192 12.37 8.93 23.42
CA GLY A 192 13.60 9.52 23.94
C GLY A 192 14.86 8.70 23.66
N ARG A 193 14.73 7.47 23.19
CA ARG A 193 15.90 6.65 22.80
C ARG A 193 16.56 7.21 21.54
N GLN A 194 17.82 6.91 21.42
CA GLN A 194 18.63 7.34 20.28
C GLN A 194 18.93 6.17 19.34
N LEU A 195 18.98 6.48 18.05
CA LEU A 195 19.32 5.54 16.98
C LEU A 195 20.60 6.03 16.29
N THR A 196 21.43 5.11 15.86
CA THR A 196 22.51 5.36 14.90
C THR A 196 22.01 5.00 13.51
N MET A 197 22.11 5.92 12.56
CA MET A 197 21.90 5.66 11.15
C MET A 197 23.22 5.78 10.40
N GLU A 198 23.52 4.85 9.52
CA GLU A 198 24.85 4.78 8.86
C GLU A 198 25.26 6.06 8.09
N VAL A 199 24.29 6.74 7.53
CA VAL A 199 24.53 7.93 6.68
C VAL A 199 24.45 9.25 7.45
N VAL A 200 24.31 9.21 8.78
CA VAL A 200 24.19 10.37 9.67
C VAL A 200 25.12 10.18 10.86
N GLU A 201 26.02 11.14 11.11
CA GLU A 201 27.00 11.05 12.19
C GLU A 201 26.35 11.20 13.59
N GLU A 202 25.44 12.17 13.75
CA GLU A 202 24.80 12.39 15.04
C GLU A 202 23.63 11.44 15.27
N PRO A 203 23.46 10.99 16.53
CA PRO A 203 22.35 10.13 16.88
C PRO A 203 20.98 10.79 16.65
N LEU A 204 20.01 10.02 16.19
CA LEU A 204 18.64 10.43 15.96
C LEU A 204 17.77 10.05 17.15
N GLN A 205 17.07 11.01 17.75
CA GLN A 205 16.20 10.77 18.90
C GLN A 205 14.77 10.45 18.46
N VAL A 206 14.22 9.37 19.00
CA VAL A 206 12.82 8.98 18.80
C VAL A 206 11.90 9.92 19.60
N ILE A 207 11.00 10.63 18.91
CA ILE A 207 10.04 11.56 19.52
C ILE A 207 8.60 11.06 19.48
N GLY A 208 8.29 10.06 18.66
CA GLY A 208 6.94 9.52 18.55
C GLY A 208 6.91 8.18 17.86
N VAL A 209 5.80 7.48 18.06
CA VAL A 209 5.49 6.21 17.40
C VAL A 209 4.10 6.30 16.79
N VAL A 210 3.99 6.02 15.50
CA VAL A 210 2.72 5.91 14.77
C VAL A 210 2.30 4.46 14.66
N ARG A 211 0.99 4.24 14.55
CA ARG A 211 0.43 2.91 14.28
C ARG A 211 0.91 2.38 12.94
N ASN A 212 1.06 1.07 12.87
CA ASN A 212 1.34 0.41 11.60
C ASN A 212 0.24 0.68 10.58
N TYR A 213 0.62 0.96 9.35
CA TYR A 213 -0.28 1.08 8.22
C TYR A 213 0.33 0.39 6.99
N HIS A 214 -0.53 0.00 6.05
CA HIS A 214 -0.08 -0.63 4.82
C HIS A 214 0.41 0.44 3.84
N GLN A 215 1.74 0.56 3.73
CA GLN A 215 2.39 1.52 2.83
C GLN A 215 2.18 1.19 1.36
N GLN A 216 2.05 -0.09 1.01
CA GLN A 216 1.92 -0.53 -0.38
C GLN A 216 0.58 -1.23 -0.65
N SER A 217 0.42 -2.44 -0.17
CA SER A 217 -0.74 -3.28 -0.38
C SER A 217 -1.07 -4.05 0.89
N LEU A 218 -2.34 -4.30 1.13
CA LEU A 218 -2.79 -5.14 2.25
C LEU A 218 -2.26 -6.58 2.20
N ALA A 219 -1.81 -7.03 1.03
CA ALA A 219 -1.20 -8.35 0.85
C ALA A 219 0.25 -8.43 1.37
N VAL A 220 0.87 -7.27 1.66
CA VAL A 220 2.26 -7.19 2.14
C VAL A 220 2.24 -6.92 3.64
N PRO A 221 3.02 -7.66 4.46
CA PRO A 221 3.18 -7.36 5.88
C PRO A 221 3.61 -5.92 6.13
N TYR A 222 3.32 -5.41 7.31
CA TYR A 222 3.82 -4.10 7.74
C TYR A 222 5.33 -4.06 7.64
N LYS A 223 5.83 -2.98 7.00
CA LYS A 223 7.28 -2.74 6.91
C LYS A 223 7.71 -1.80 8.03
N PRO A 224 8.92 -1.98 8.57
CA PRO A 224 9.48 -1.04 9.52
C PRO A 224 9.80 0.27 8.81
N ILE A 225 9.32 1.39 9.37
CA ILE A 225 9.45 2.72 8.79
C ILE A 225 9.98 3.69 9.83
N ILE A 226 10.95 4.50 9.42
CA ILE A 226 11.45 5.66 10.16
C ILE A 226 11.15 6.92 9.34
N PHE A 227 10.42 7.86 9.93
CA PHE A 227 10.22 9.19 9.38
C PHE A 227 11.30 10.13 9.94
N PHE A 228 11.84 10.99 9.07
CA PHE A 228 12.83 11.98 9.44
C PHE A 228 12.65 13.24 8.60
N ILE A 229 13.12 14.38 9.11
CA ILE A 229 13.02 15.68 8.40
C ILE A 229 13.95 15.66 7.18
N LYS A 230 13.41 15.98 6.01
CA LYS A 230 14.05 15.84 4.69
C LYS A 230 15.41 16.55 4.57
N GLU A 231 15.57 17.66 5.27
CA GLU A 231 16.81 18.45 5.30
C GLU A 231 17.98 17.71 5.98
N ARG A 232 17.70 16.68 6.79
CA ARG A 232 18.73 15.88 7.47
C ARG A 232 19.55 15.03 6.51
N VAL A 233 18.93 14.54 5.43
CA VAL A 233 19.59 13.70 4.42
C VAL A 233 19.21 14.22 3.03
N PRO A 234 19.85 15.34 2.57
CA PRO A 234 19.41 16.05 1.37
C PRO A 234 19.47 15.25 0.07
N PHE A 235 20.31 14.21 0.00
CA PHE A 235 20.41 13.35 -1.18
C PHE A 235 19.20 12.38 -1.33
N ILE A 236 18.37 12.24 -0.30
CA ILE A 236 17.09 11.52 -0.42
C ILE A 236 16.08 12.48 -1.02
N GLY A 237 15.73 12.23 -2.27
CA GLY A 237 14.77 13.05 -2.98
C GLY A 237 13.37 13.03 -2.37
N THR A 238 12.67 14.14 -2.47
CA THR A 238 11.27 14.31 -2.06
C THR A 238 10.37 14.58 -3.27
N PRO A 239 10.14 13.58 -4.15
CA PRO A 239 9.50 13.80 -5.45
C PRO A 239 7.98 13.99 -5.39
N TYR A 240 7.39 14.07 -4.22
CA TYR A 240 5.94 14.18 -4.07
C TYR A 240 5.54 15.45 -3.35
N ILE A 241 4.54 16.14 -3.89
CA ILE A 241 3.76 17.14 -3.18
C ILE A 241 2.34 16.61 -3.01
N SER A 242 1.86 16.62 -1.79
CA SER A 242 0.53 16.14 -1.44
C SER A 242 -0.31 17.28 -0.90
N ILE A 243 -1.47 17.46 -1.49
CA ILE A 243 -2.37 18.58 -1.23
C ILE A 243 -3.68 18.01 -0.68
N ARG A 244 -3.98 18.31 0.58
CA ARG A 244 -5.24 17.95 1.22
C ARG A 244 -6.25 19.08 1.03
N MET A 245 -7.34 18.76 0.35
CA MET A 245 -8.41 19.72 0.11
C MET A 245 -9.48 19.66 1.19
N ASP A 246 -10.20 20.76 1.41
CA ASP A 246 -11.38 20.77 2.26
C ASP A 246 -12.55 20.09 1.54
N GLY A 247 -13.24 19.16 2.19
CA GLY A 247 -14.30 18.35 1.60
C GLY A 247 -15.58 19.10 1.20
N THR A 248 -15.60 20.41 1.34
CA THR A 248 -16.74 21.28 1.01
C THR A 248 -16.61 22.00 -0.34
N ALA A 249 -15.51 21.80 -1.07
CA ALA A 249 -15.37 22.36 -2.43
C ALA A 249 -16.07 21.43 -3.45
N SER A 250 -17.36 21.64 -3.64
CA SER A 250 -18.17 21.10 -4.75
C SER A 250 -18.23 22.10 -5.90
#